data_6d82ecbd7198523a68b13e1405b9a579
#
_entry.id   6d82ecbd7198523a68b13e1405b9a579
#
_cell.length_a   1.000
_cell.length_b   1.000
_cell.length_c   1.000
_cell.angle_alpha   90.00
_cell.angle_beta   90.00
_cell.angle_gamma   90.00
#
_symmetry.space_group_name_H-M   'P 1'
#
loop_
_entity.id
_entity.type
_entity.pdbx_description
1 polymer ?
#
loop_
_entity_poly.entity_id
_entity_poly.type
_entity_poly.pdbx_seq_one_letter_code
_entity_poly.pdbx_strand_id
1 'polypeptide(L)'
;LPLLPAPSDEGRLAGQSPARYPAVQPGPRRAPLAIVFTDPQLVIAGTRYADLAPGTFVTGTASFEGQGRSRVLLRNQGLLHVYADIATQRLVGAEMIGPDAEHLGHLLAWAIQAKLTIAEPLAMPFYHPVVEEGLRTALRDAHVKLASARLANAA
;
A
#
# COMPACT_ATOMS: atom_id res chain seq x y z
N LEU A 1 -16.31 6.08 3.27
CA LEU A 1 -16.37 7.27 4.12
C LEU A 1 -15.39 8.30 3.59
N PRO A 2 -15.81 9.55 3.35
CA PRO A 2 -14.86 10.61 2.98
C PRO A 2 -13.98 10.91 4.20
N LEU A 3 -12.71 10.53 4.12
CA LEU A 3 -11.70 10.88 5.12
C LEU A 3 -11.10 12.24 4.76
N LEU A 4 -10.72 13.03 5.78
CA LEU A 4 -10.23 14.40 5.64
C LEU A 4 -9.21 14.66 4.50
N PRO A 5 -8.26 13.76 4.18
CA PRO A 5 -7.32 14.01 3.08
C PRO A 5 -7.97 14.09 1.69
N ALA A 6 -8.99 13.25 1.41
CA ALA A 6 -9.66 13.24 0.12
C ALA A 6 -10.46 14.53 -0.14
N PRO A 7 -11.34 15.02 0.78
CA PRO A 7 -12.01 16.31 0.63
C PRO A 7 -11.06 17.50 0.50
N SER A 8 -9.93 17.49 1.22
CA SER A 8 -8.91 18.56 1.12
C SER A 8 -8.29 18.61 -0.29
N ASP A 9 -7.92 17.48 -0.85
CA ASP A 9 -7.36 17.40 -2.21
C ASP A 9 -8.41 17.76 -3.27
N GLU A 10 -9.64 17.29 -3.13
CA GLU A 10 -10.76 17.64 -4.03
C GLU A 10 -11.07 19.13 -3.96
N GLY A 11 -11.08 19.74 -2.77
CA GLY A 11 -11.27 21.18 -2.59
C GLY A 11 -10.16 22.01 -3.24
N ARG A 12 -8.90 21.56 -3.15
CA ARG A 12 -7.78 22.21 -3.82
C ARG A 12 -7.90 22.11 -5.35
N LEU A 13 -8.26 20.96 -5.90
CA LEU A 13 -8.48 20.77 -7.33
C LEU A 13 -9.66 21.63 -7.83
N ALA A 14 -10.77 21.63 -7.09
CA ALA A 14 -11.93 22.45 -7.39
C ALA A 14 -11.58 23.95 -7.35
N GLY A 15 -10.80 24.42 -6.36
CA GLY A 15 -10.38 25.82 -6.27
C GLY A 15 -9.42 26.28 -7.38
N GLN A 16 -8.64 25.36 -7.94
CA GLN A 16 -7.74 25.66 -9.08
C GLN A 16 -8.47 25.70 -10.44
N SER A 17 -9.61 25.01 -10.56
CA SER A 17 -10.35 24.88 -11.81
C SER A 17 -10.91 26.22 -12.35
N PRO A 18 -11.55 27.09 -11.52
CA PRO A 18 -12.04 28.40 -11.98
C PRO A 18 -10.93 29.32 -12.49
N ALA A 19 -9.75 29.27 -11.88
CA ALA A 19 -8.61 30.09 -12.29
C ALA A 19 -8.04 29.71 -13.67
N ARG A 20 -8.43 28.56 -14.20
CA ARG A 20 -7.99 28.02 -15.50
C ARG A 20 -9.09 27.98 -16.57
N TYR A 21 -10.29 28.50 -16.26
CA TYR A 21 -11.39 28.53 -17.24
C TYR A 21 -11.03 29.35 -18.47
N PRO A 22 -11.35 28.89 -19.74
CA PRO A 22 -12.04 27.65 -20.07
C PRO A 22 -11.16 26.39 -20.19
N ALA A 23 -9.85 26.48 -20.03
CA ALA A 23 -8.90 25.38 -20.20
C ALA A 23 -8.78 24.50 -18.93
N VAL A 24 -9.94 24.11 -18.36
CA VAL A 24 -9.97 23.25 -17.17
C VAL A 24 -9.54 21.83 -17.54
N GLN A 25 -8.49 21.33 -16.89
CA GLN A 25 -8.07 19.94 -17.02
C GLN A 25 -8.22 19.22 -15.67
N PRO A 26 -8.76 17.97 -15.65
CA PRO A 26 -8.81 17.19 -14.42
C PRO A 26 -7.39 16.89 -13.93
N GLY A 27 -7.10 17.26 -12.69
CA GLY A 27 -5.82 16.92 -12.04
C GLY A 27 -5.77 15.44 -11.65
N PRO A 28 -4.57 14.81 -11.61
CA PRO A 28 -4.43 13.45 -11.12
C PRO A 28 -4.83 13.39 -9.63
N ARG A 29 -5.67 12.42 -9.28
CA ARG A 29 -5.96 12.12 -7.88
C ARG A 29 -4.77 11.43 -7.23
N ARG A 30 -4.55 11.72 -5.96
CA ARG A 30 -3.55 11.01 -5.17
C ARG A 30 -4.01 9.58 -4.86
N ALA A 31 -3.05 8.70 -4.58
CA ALA A 31 -3.37 7.36 -4.10
C ALA A 31 -4.22 7.46 -2.82
N PRO A 32 -5.34 6.74 -2.73
CA PRO A 32 -6.14 6.71 -1.51
C PRO A 32 -5.31 6.25 -0.32
N LEU A 33 -5.45 6.92 0.82
CA LEU A 33 -4.86 6.53 2.10
C LEU A 33 -5.87 6.78 3.20
N ALA A 34 -6.19 5.75 3.95
CA ALA A 34 -7.06 5.80 5.11
C ALA A 34 -6.34 5.21 6.31
N ILE A 35 -6.38 5.93 7.43
CA ILE A 35 -5.77 5.51 8.70
C ILE A 35 -6.84 5.59 9.79
N VAL A 36 -6.95 4.54 10.61
CA VAL A 36 -7.77 4.53 11.81
C VAL A 36 -6.85 4.33 13.01
N PHE A 37 -6.85 5.30 13.91
CA PHE A 37 -5.97 5.36 15.08
C PHE A 37 -6.52 4.52 16.25
N THR A 38 -6.74 3.24 15.97
CA THR A 38 -7.00 2.22 16.99
C THR A 38 -5.68 1.69 17.57
N ASP A 39 -5.71 0.79 18.52
CA ASP A 39 -4.54 0.05 19.01
C ASP A 39 -4.81 -1.46 18.90
N PRO A 40 -4.18 -2.17 17.96
CA PRO A 40 -3.29 -1.69 16.90
C PRO A 40 -4.00 -0.84 15.83
N GLN A 41 -3.23 0.00 15.14
CA GLN A 41 -3.73 0.89 14.08
C GLN A 41 -4.15 0.13 12.83
N LEU A 42 -5.12 0.70 12.09
CA LEU A 42 -5.58 0.18 10.81
C LEU A 42 -5.17 1.12 9.67
N VAL A 43 -4.75 0.55 8.55
CA VAL A 43 -4.43 1.29 7.33
C VAL A 43 -5.00 0.61 6.10
N ILE A 44 -5.50 1.44 5.18
CA ILE A 44 -5.82 1.05 3.81
C ILE A 44 -5.11 2.04 2.88
N ALA A 45 -4.27 1.54 1.97
CA ALA A 45 -3.59 2.33 0.96
C ALA A 45 -3.92 1.79 -0.44
N GLY A 46 -4.23 2.68 -1.39
CA GLY A 46 -4.58 2.29 -2.76
C GLY A 46 -5.91 1.55 -2.87
N THR A 47 -5.95 0.53 -3.72
CA THR A 47 -7.16 -0.28 -3.98
C THR A 47 -7.37 -1.29 -2.87
N ARG A 48 -8.59 -1.35 -2.32
CA ARG A 48 -8.97 -2.32 -1.29
C ARG A 48 -9.09 -3.71 -1.90
N TYR A 49 -8.89 -4.76 -1.10
CA TYR A 49 -9.09 -6.15 -1.51
C TYR A 49 -10.46 -6.38 -2.18
N ALA A 50 -11.51 -5.83 -1.59
CA ALA A 50 -12.88 -5.99 -2.09
C ALA A 50 -13.14 -5.36 -3.47
N ASP A 51 -12.29 -4.43 -3.90
CA ASP A 51 -12.41 -3.71 -5.18
C ASP A 51 -11.51 -4.30 -6.27
N LEU A 52 -10.69 -5.31 -5.93
CA LEU A 52 -9.79 -6.00 -6.87
C LEU A 52 -10.51 -7.14 -7.60
N ALA A 53 -10.28 -7.28 -8.90
CA ALA A 53 -10.84 -8.38 -9.68
C ALA A 53 -10.13 -9.70 -9.35
N PRO A 54 -10.88 -10.77 -8.98
CA PRO A 54 -10.28 -12.08 -8.69
C PRO A 54 -9.42 -12.59 -9.84
N GLY A 55 -8.26 -13.17 -9.51
CA GLY A 55 -7.33 -13.74 -10.49
C GLY A 55 -6.44 -12.74 -11.22
N THR A 56 -6.60 -11.43 -11.00
CA THR A 56 -5.75 -10.40 -11.63
C THR A 56 -4.58 -9.94 -10.75
N PHE A 57 -4.55 -10.35 -9.50
CA PHE A 57 -3.55 -9.93 -8.51
C PHE A 57 -3.10 -11.08 -7.62
N VAL A 58 -1.97 -10.89 -6.96
CA VAL A 58 -1.49 -11.73 -5.87
C VAL A 58 -1.48 -10.94 -4.56
N THR A 59 -1.62 -11.66 -3.43
CA THR A 59 -1.53 -11.09 -2.09
C THR A 59 -0.23 -11.53 -1.43
N GLY A 60 0.65 -10.57 -1.15
CA GLY A 60 1.79 -10.79 -0.28
C GLY A 60 1.41 -10.51 1.17
N THR A 61 1.89 -11.32 2.10
CA THR A 61 1.47 -11.31 3.50
C THR A 61 2.65 -11.25 4.45
N ALA A 62 2.52 -10.47 5.52
CA ALA A 62 3.42 -10.52 6.68
C ALA A 62 2.64 -10.46 7.98
N SER A 63 2.92 -11.40 8.90
CA SER A 63 2.47 -11.34 10.29
C SER A 63 3.50 -10.57 11.12
N PHE A 64 3.02 -9.70 12.02
CA PHE A 64 3.87 -9.00 12.98
C PHE A 64 4.17 -9.82 14.23
N GLU A 65 3.54 -10.97 14.43
CA GLU A 65 3.72 -11.83 15.59
C GLU A 65 5.20 -12.24 15.80
N GLY A 66 5.88 -12.62 14.71
CA GLY A 66 7.29 -13.00 14.70
C GLY A 66 8.26 -11.87 14.34
N GLN A 67 7.76 -10.67 14.04
CA GLN A 67 8.59 -9.56 13.59
C GLN A 67 9.46 -9.02 14.73
N GLY A 68 10.79 -8.98 14.53
CA GLY A 68 11.78 -8.77 15.60
C GLY A 68 11.57 -7.45 16.36
N ARG A 69 11.46 -6.31 15.67
CA ARG A 69 11.29 -5.01 16.31
C ARG A 69 9.95 -4.89 17.03
N SER A 70 8.88 -5.40 16.45
CA SER A 70 7.54 -5.42 17.05
C SER A 70 7.52 -6.21 18.35
N ARG A 71 8.25 -7.33 18.42
CA ARG A 71 8.42 -8.11 19.65
C ARG A 71 9.17 -7.34 20.72
N VAL A 72 10.26 -6.66 20.36
CA VAL A 72 11.01 -5.80 21.30
C VAL A 72 10.14 -4.69 21.86
N LEU A 73 9.25 -4.14 21.04
CA LEU A 73 8.32 -3.09 21.46
C LEU A 73 7.08 -3.62 22.21
N LEU A 74 6.92 -4.96 22.32
CA LEU A 74 5.72 -5.61 22.87
C LEU A 74 4.44 -5.22 22.11
N ARG A 75 4.54 -4.96 20.82
CA ARG A 75 3.45 -4.58 19.90
C ARG A 75 3.42 -5.48 18.67
N ASN A 76 3.62 -6.77 18.88
CA ASN A 76 3.76 -7.76 17.80
C ASN A 76 2.44 -8.42 17.41
N GLN A 77 1.35 -7.67 17.40
CA GLN A 77 0.06 -8.12 16.90
C GLN A 77 -0.27 -7.45 15.58
N GLY A 78 -0.76 -8.23 14.62
CA GLY A 78 -1.23 -7.66 13.38
C GLY A 78 -0.78 -8.40 12.13
N LEU A 79 -1.30 -7.91 11.01
CA LEU A 79 -1.14 -8.50 9.69
C LEU A 79 -1.03 -7.38 8.64
N LEU A 80 -0.16 -7.55 7.68
CA LEU A 80 -0.06 -6.71 6.49
C LEU A 80 -0.32 -7.57 5.24
N HIS A 81 -1.26 -7.12 4.42
CA HIS A 81 -1.44 -7.59 3.05
C HIS A 81 -1.02 -6.51 2.07
N VAL A 82 -0.25 -6.87 1.05
CA VAL A 82 0.05 -6.04 -0.12
C VAL A 82 -0.51 -6.72 -1.37
N TYR A 83 -1.11 -5.96 -2.25
CA TYR A 83 -1.73 -6.45 -3.47
C TYR A 83 -0.91 -6.03 -4.68
N ALA A 84 -0.50 -6.99 -5.48
CA ALA A 84 0.30 -6.77 -6.67
C ALA A 84 -0.43 -7.27 -7.92
N ASP A 85 -0.62 -6.39 -8.89
CA ASP A 85 -1.20 -6.72 -10.18
C ASP A 85 -0.28 -7.66 -10.98
N ILE A 86 -0.81 -8.77 -11.47
CA ILE A 86 -0.04 -9.81 -12.14
C ILE A 86 0.53 -9.32 -13.47
N ALA A 87 -0.24 -8.55 -14.23
CA ALA A 87 0.15 -8.12 -15.57
C ALA A 87 1.26 -7.06 -15.52
N THR A 88 1.11 -6.06 -14.64
CA THR A 88 2.04 -4.93 -14.53
C THR A 88 3.11 -5.10 -13.45
N GLN A 89 2.93 -6.09 -12.54
CA GLN A 89 3.76 -6.32 -11.34
C GLN A 89 3.78 -5.14 -10.35
N ARG A 90 2.87 -4.17 -10.53
CA ARG A 90 2.81 -2.98 -9.68
C ARG A 90 2.09 -3.25 -8.37
N LEU A 91 2.55 -2.58 -7.33
CA LEU A 91 1.82 -2.46 -6.08
C LEU A 91 0.57 -1.61 -6.35
N VAL A 92 -0.62 -2.18 -6.14
CA VAL A 92 -1.90 -1.53 -6.42
C VAL A 92 -2.70 -1.24 -5.16
N GLY A 93 -2.43 -1.93 -4.06
CA GLY A 93 -3.11 -1.71 -2.81
C GLY A 93 -2.44 -2.40 -1.63
N ALA A 94 -2.85 -2.03 -0.43
CA ALA A 94 -2.44 -2.68 0.81
C ALA A 94 -3.46 -2.44 1.91
N GLU A 95 -3.60 -3.41 2.80
CA GLU A 95 -4.40 -3.34 4.02
C GLU A 95 -3.59 -3.87 5.19
N MET A 96 -3.60 -3.17 6.30
CA MET A 96 -2.82 -3.50 7.48
C MET A 96 -3.60 -3.23 8.76
N ILE A 97 -3.45 -4.13 9.72
CA ILE A 97 -3.68 -3.88 11.14
C ILE A 97 -2.36 -4.20 11.85
N GLY A 98 -1.80 -3.27 12.62
CA GLY A 98 -0.53 -3.57 13.27
C GLY A 98 0.20 -2.35 13.83
N PRO A 99 1.42 -2.56 14.35
CA PRO A 99 2.23 -1.49 14.91
C PRO A 99 2.69 -0.51 13.82
N ASP A 100 2.72 0.77 14.18
CA ASP A 100 3.23 1.87 13.32
C ASP A 100 2.58 1.89 11.92
N ALA A 101 1.31 1.40 11.81
CA ALA A 101 0.62 1.27 10.55
C ALA A 101 0.45 2.63 9.85
N GLU A 102 0.34 3.73 10.59
CA GLU A 102 0.30 5.08 10.03
C GLU A 102 1.55 5.40 9.21
N HIS A 103 2.74 4.99 9.66
CA HIS A 103 4.00 5.25 8.95
C HIS A 103 4.15 4.32 7.74
N LEU A 104 3.91 3.02 7.93
CA LEU A 104 3.95 2.04 6.83
C LEU A 104 2.92 2.37 5.75
N GLY A 105 1.75 2.86 6.14
CA GLY A 105 0.69 3.30 5.24
C GLY A 105 1.14 4.42 4.29
N HIS A 106 1.92 5.39 4.78
CA HIS A 106 2.48 6.45 3.94
C HIS A 106 3.48 5.90 2.92
N LEU A 107 4.40 5.02 3.34
CA LEU A 107 5.36 4.38 2.42
C LEU A 107 4.63 3.61 1.31
N LEU A 108 3.60 2.84 1.68
CA LEU A 108 2.78 2.09 0.74
C LEU A 108 2.02 3.04 -0.21
N ALA A 109 1.39 4.08 0.29
CA ALA A 109 0.66 5.06 -0.52
C ALA A 109 1.59 5.78 -1.50
N TRP A 110 2.81 6.14 -1.09
CA TRP A 110 3.81 6.76 -1.98
C TRP A 110 4.30 5.79 -3.05
N ALA A 111 4.55 4.52 -2.72
CA ALA A 111 4.91 3.49 -3.69
C ALA A 111 3.80 3.28 -4.73
N ILE A 112 2.53 3.21 -4.30
CA ILE A 112 1.35 3.12 -5.17
C ILE A 112 1.23 4.37 -6.05
N GLN A 113 1.35 5.56 -5.47
CA GLN A 113 1.30 6.84 -6.20
C GLN A 113 2.37 6.93 -7.28
N ALA A 114 3.58 6.45 -6.99
CA ALA A 114 4.71 6.38 -7.93
C ALA A 114 4.59 5.22 -8.91
N LYS A 115 3.54 4.37 -8.80
CA LYS A 115 3.29 3.19 -9.64
C LYS A 115 4.45 2.19 -9.63
N LEU A 116 5.13 2.04 -8.50
CA LEU A 116 6.26 1.13 -8.37
C LEU A 116 5.82 -0.33 -8.55
N THR A 117 6.66 -1.10 -9.21
CA THR A 117 6.58 -2.56 -9.21
C THR A 117 6.99 -3.11 -7.85
N ILE A 118 6.64 -4.36 -7.53
CA ILE A 118 7.05 -5.00 -6.26
C ILE A 118 8.59 -5.10 -6.12
N ALA A 119 9.31 -5.22 -7.21
CA ALA A 119 10.77 -5.33 -7.19
C ALA A 119 11.47 -4.01 -6.78
N GLU A 120 10.90 -2.86 -7.16
CA GLU A 120 11.53 -1.56 -6.90
C GLU A 120 11.64 -1.23 -5.40
N PRO A 121 10.59 -1.32 -4.56
CA PRO A 121 10.73 -1.14 -3.12
C PRO A 121 11.64 -2.19 -2.47
N LEU A 122 11.70 -3.42 -2.99
CA LEU A 122 12.61 -4.45 -2.47
C LEU A 122 14.09 -4.11 -2.71
N ALA A 123 14.38 -3.31 -3.74
CA ALA A 123 15.73 -2.81 -4.02
C ALA A 123 16.12 -1.57 -3.19
N MET A 124 15.15 -0.97 -2.46
CA MET A 124 15.42 0.17 -1.58
C MET A 124 16.04 -0.27 -0.25
N PRO A 125 16.77 0.62 0.44
CA PRO A 125 17.39 0.30 1.72
C PRO A 125 16.33 0.06 2.81
N PHE A 126 16.55 -1.00 3.59
CA PHE A 126 15.84 -1.27 4.84
C PHE A 126 16.85 -1.29 5.99
N TYR A 127 16.59 -0.54 7.03
CA TYR A 127 17.40 -0.60 8.24
C TYR A 127 17.03 -1.83 9.08
N HIS A 128 17.83 -2.16 10.08
CA HIS A 128 17.61 -3.25 11.02
C HIS A 128 18.07 -2.83 12.42
N PRO A 129 17.28 -3.06 13.50
CA PRO A 129 15.93 -3.67 13.51
C PRO A 129 14.83 -2.58 13.47
N VAL A 130 13.90 -2.69 12.55
CA VAL A 130 12.77 -1.76 12.37
C VAL A 130 11.47 -2.50 12.04
N VAL A 131 10.32 -1.85 12.24
CA VAL A 131 9.00 -2.43 11.93
C VAL A 131 8.80 -2.58 10.40
N GLU A 132 9.42 -1.71 9.60
CA GLU A 132 9.39 -1.72 8.14
C GLU A 132 9.89 -3.03 7.51
N GLU A 133 10.62 -3.85 8.26
CA GLU A 133 11.00 -5.20 7.78
C GLU A 133 9.77 -6.10 7.59
N GLY A 134 8.66 -5.82 8.26
CA GLY A 134 7.37 -6.44 7.98
C GLY A 134 6.86 -6.13 6.57
N LEU A 135 7.01 -4.88 6.13
CA LEU A 135 6.71 -4.50 4.75
C LEU A 135 7.60 -5.25 3.76
N ARG A 136 8.91 -5.31 4.02
CA ARG A 136 9.85 -6.09 3.19
C ARG A 136 9.45 -7.56 3.09
N THR A 137 8.96 -8.15 4.17
CA THR A 137 8.48 -9.54 4.20
C THR A 137 7.26 -9.72 3.30
N ALA A 138 6.25 -8.86 3.41
CA ALA A 138 5.06 -8.90 2.56
C ALA A 138 5.39 -8.70 1.07
N LEU A 139 6.29 -7.78 0.76
CA LEU A 139 6.74 -7.54 -0.62
C LEU A 139 7.49 -8.75 -1.20
N ARG A 140 8.33 -9.44 -0.41
CA ARG A 140 9.01 -10.67 -0.84
C ARG A 140 8.02 -11.79 -1.13
N ASP A 141 7.02 -11.97 -0.27
CA ASP A 141 5.97 -12.98 -0.48
C ASP A 141 5.17 -12.68 -1.77
N ALA A 142 4.79 -11.40 -1.99
CA ALA A 142 4.16 -10.99 -3.23
C ALA A 142 5.04 -11.25 -4.46
N HIS A 143 6.34 -10.95 -4.37
CA HIS A 143 7.28 -11.15 -5.47
C HIS A 143 7.39 -12.62 -5.90
N VAL A 144 7.48 -13.53 -4.94
CA VAL A 144 7.50 -14.98 -5.21
C VAL A 144 6.19 -15.45 -5.86
N LYS A 145 5.04 -14.99 -5.34
CA LYS A 145 3.73 -15.34 -5.88
C LYS A 145 3.52 -14.78 -7.29
N LEU A 146 4.00 -13.57 -7.59
CA LEU A 146 3.98 -13.00 -8.94
C LEU A 146 4.75 -13.87 -9.94
N ALA A 147 5.95 -14.33 -9.56
CA ALA A 147 6.74 -15.21 -10.42
C ALA A 147 5.99 -16.51 -10.73
N SER A 148 5.37 -17.12 -9.72
CA SER A 148 4.58 -18.36 -9.90
C SER A 148 3.33 -18.13 -10.75
N ALA A 149 2.58 -17.05 -10.53
CA ALA A 149 1.39 -16.73 -11.31
C ALA A 149 1.68 -16.48 -12.79
N ARG A 150 2.81 -15.86 -13.10
CA ARG A 150 3.24 -15.60 -14.49
C ARG A 150 3.64 -16.88 -15.21
N LEU A 151 4.30 -17.81 -14.53
CA LEU A 151 4.62 -19.13 -15.11
C LEU A 151 3.34 -19.91 -15.43
N ALA A 152 2.35 -19.87 -14.54
CA ALA A 152 1.07 -20.54 -14.77
C ALA A 152 0.27 -19.95 -15.94
N ASN A 153 0.39 -18.62 -16.19
CA ASN A 153 -0.28 -17.95 -17.30
C ASN A 153 0.46 -18.08 -18.64
N ALA A 154 1.71 -18.55 -18.64
CA ALA A 154 2.52 -18.72 -19.83
C ALA A 154 2.50 -20.19 -20.36
N ALA A 155 1.91 -21.11 -19.60
CA ALA A 155 1.74 -22.52 -19.95
C ALA A 155 0.36 -22.80 -20.56
#